data_cd60e0492803cb9a171d6d9658b362ea
#
_entry.id   cd60e0492803cb9a171d6d9658b362ea
#
_cell.length_a   1.000
_cell.length_b   1.000
_cell.length_c   1.000
_cell.angle_alpha   90.00
_cell.angle_beta   90.00
_cell.angle_gamma   90.00
#
_symmetry.space_group_name_H-M   'P 1'
#
loop_
_entity.id
_entity.type
_entity.pdbx_description
1 polymer ?
#
loop_
_entity_poly.entity_id
_entity_poly.type
_entity_poly.pdbx_seq_one_letter_code
_entity_poly.pdbx_strand_id
1 'polypeptide(L)'
;MNERNIIETQPERTDLPLIVIPVIVESMIEPFAANFPLLHDIARIRMHCDFTLDTDTILERTKDAEAVIVIGFHITDDILDAMTVRGHVSCFAFGGTGVASYINLPVARERGIRVCN
;
A
#
# COMPACT_ATOMS: atom_id res chain seq x y z
N MET A 1 -1.70 13.62 -14.89
CA MET A 1 -2.27 12.76 -13.93
C MET A 1 -3.49 13.36 -13.33
N ASN A 2 -4.40 12.57 -13.13
CA ASN A 2 -5.72 13.04 -12.84
C ASN A 2 -6.14 12.64 -11.45
N GLU A 3 -6.52 13.61 -10.64
CA GLU A 3 -6.97 13.34 -9.27
C GLU A 3 -8.20 12.45 -9.20
N ARG A 4 -8.97 12.41 -10.29
CA ARG A 4 -10.13 11.54 -10.32
C ARG A 4 -9.78 10.07 -10.25
N ASN A 5 -8.49 9.74 -10.46
CA ASN A 5 -8.04 8.36 -10.37
C ASN A 5 -7.68 7.96 -8.95
N ILE A 6 -8.05 8.77 -7.98
CA ILE A 6 -7.77 8.46 -6.58
C ILE A 6 -9.07 8.38 -5.81
N ILE A 7 -9.28 7.26 -5.11
CA ILE A 7 -10.40 7.11 -4.18
C ILE A 7 -9.81 7.21 -2.78
N GLU A 8 -10.34 8.12 -2.00
CA GLU A 8 -9.80 8.39 -0.67
C GLU A 8 -10.91 8.41 0.35
N THR A 9 -10.70 7.76 1.51
CA THR A 9 -11.65 7.80 2.61
C THR A 9 -11.11 8.70 3.70
N GLN A 10 -11.98 9.53 4.26
CA GLN A 10 -11.72 10.34 5.46
C GLN A 10 -10.37 11.08 5.42
N PRO A 11 -10.10 11.84 4.36
CA PRO A 11 -8.80 12.51 4.26
C PRO A 11 -8.57 13.53 5.39
N GLU A 12 -9.64 13.97 6.05
CA GLU A 12 -9.53 14.92 7.15
C GLU A 12 -9.13 14.26 8.48
N ARG A 13 -9.17 12.93 8.57
CA ARG A 13 -8.89 12.22 9.82
C ARG A 13 -7.40 11.95 9.95
N THR A 14 -6.64 12.97 10.28
CA THR A 14 -5.19 12.83 10.44
C THR A 14 -4.81 12.02 11.68
N ASP A 15 -5.77 11.71 12.53
CA ASP A 15 -5.55 10.87 13.70
C ASP A 15 -5.56 9.37 13.39
N LEU A 16 -5.97 8.99 12.18
CA LEU A 16 -6.00 7.57 11.78
C LEU A 16 -4.80 7.24 10.90
N PRO A 17 -4.29 6.00 11.01
CA PRO A 17 -3.19 5.59 10.12
C PRO A 17 -3.63 5.56 8.67
N LEU A 18 -2.70 5.87 7.79
CA LEU A 18 -2.97 5.91 6.36
C LEU A 18 -2.53 4.61 5.69
N ILE A 19 -3.48 3.96 5.03
CA ILE A 19 -3.22 2.80 4.19
C ILE A 19 -3.25 3.27 2.75
N VAL A 20 -2.20 2.96 1.99
CA VAL A 20 -2.13 3.35 0.58
C VAL A 20 -2.14 2.10 -0.29
N ILE A 21 -2.96 2.13 -1.33
CA ILE A 21 -2.91 1.17 -2.41
C ILE A 21 -2.31 1.95 -3.58
N PRO A 22 -0.99 1.79 -3.83
CA PRO A 22 -0.31 2.68 -4.78
C PRO A 22 -0.64 2.39 -6.23
N VAL A 23 -1.02 1.15 -6.55
CA VAL A 23 -1.43 0.75 -7.89
C VAL A 23 -2.46 -0.36 -7.75
N ILE A 24 -3.36 -0.46 -8.73
CA ILE A 24 -4.37 -1.50 -8.73
C ILE A 24 -4.82 -1.76 -10.16
N VAL A 25 -5.20 -3.00 -10.46
CA VAL A 25 -5.78 -3.32 -11.76
C VAL A 25 -7.27 -3.00 -11.72
N GLU A 26 -7.81 -2.63 -12.88
CA GLU A 26 -9.15 -2.09 -12.94
C GLU A 26 -10.22 -3.02 -12.36
N SER A 27 -10.08 -4.32 -12.60
CA SER A 27 -11.08 -5.28 -12.15
C SER A 27 -11.16 -5.39 -10.63
N MET A 28 -10.17 -4.91 -9.92
CA MET A 28 -10.14 -5.01 -8.46
C MET A 28 -10.60 -3.73 -7.75
N ILE A 29 -10.80 -2.66 -8.50
CA ILE A 29 -11.16 -1.37 -7.89
C ILE A 29 -12.45 -1.45 -7.10
N GLU A 30 -13.53 -1.91 -7.74
CA GLU A 30 -14.82 -1.96 -7.08
C GLU A 30 -14.86 -2.92 -5.90
N PRO A 31 -14.33 -4.16 -6.03
CA PRO A 31 -14.33 -5.05 -4.87
C PRO A 31 -13.56 -4.49 -3.68
N PHE A 32 -12.44 -3.81 -3.93
CA PHE A 32 -11.68 -3.23 -2.84
C PHE A 32 -12.44 -2.05 -2.22
N ALA A 33 -12.95 -1.16 -3.06
CA ALA A 33 -13.67 0.02 -2.56
C ALA A 33 -14.91 -0.38 -1.76
N ALA A 34 -15.56 -1.46 -2.15
CA ALA A 34 -16.77 -1.92 -1.46
C ALA A 34 -16.47 -2.35 -0.02
N ASN A 35 -15.22 -2.70 0.28
CA ASN A 35 -14.83 -3.13 1.63
C ASN A 35 -14.26 -2.01 2.49
N PHE A 36 -14.05 -0.83 1.94
CA PHE A 36 -13.47 0.28 2.71
C PHE A 36 -14.28 0.64 3.96
N PRO A 37 -15.62 0.59 3.93
CA PRO A 37 -16.37 0.91 5.16
C PRO A 37 -16.03 0.03 6.34
N LEU A 38 -15.53 -1.18 6.11
CA LEU A 38 -15.13 -2.06 7.20
C LEU A 38 -13.97 -1.49 8.01
N LEU A 39 -13.20 -0.58 7.43
CA LEU A 39 -12.04 0.01 8.07
C LEU A 39 -12.30 1.44 8.55
N HIS A 40 -13.56 1.88 8.50
CA HIS A 40 -13.91 3.28 8.73
C HIS A 40 -13.36 3.84 10.03
N ASP A 41 -13.41 3.05 11.10
CA ASP A 41 -13.03 3.55 12.42
C ASP A 41 -11.57 3.30 12.76
N ILE A 42 -10.83 2.58 11.93
CA ILE A 42 -9.47 2.17 12.29
C ILE A 42 -8.40 2.70 11.34
N ALA A 43 -8.78 3.15 10.15
CA ALA A 43 -7.79 3.62 9.19
C ALA A 43 -8.46 4.50 8.15
N ARG A 44 -7.65 5.34 7.51
CA ARG A 44 -8.07 6.01 6.29
C ARG A 44 -7.31 5.40 5.14
N ILE A 45 -7.90 5.44 3.94
CA ILE A 45 -7.37 4.71 2.79
C ILE A 45 -7.24 5.67 1.61
N ARG A 46 -6.13 5.53 0.88
CA ARG A 46 -5.94 6.24 -0.37
C ARG A 46 -5.60 5.21 -1.43
N MET A 47 -6.49 5.05 -2.41
CA MET A 47 -6.29 4.09 -3.49
C MET A 47 -6.09 4.83 -4.80
N HIS A 48 -4.93 4.61 -5.42
CA HIS A 48 -4.63 5.14 -6.73
C HIS A 48 -5.14 4.16 -7.78
N CYS A 49 -6.14 4.57 -8.56
CA CYS A 49 -6.92 3.68 -9.41
C CYS A 49 -6.31 3.51 -10.80
N ASP A 50 -5.01 3.31 -10.85
CA ASP A 50 -4.32 3.00 -12.09
C ASP A 50 -3.19 2.02 -11.77
N PHE A 51 -2.54 1.53 -12.83
CA PHE A 51 -1.46 0.57 -12.62
C PHE A 51 -0.19 1.07 -13.28
N THR A 52 0.91 1.04 -12.54
CA THR A 52 2.22 1.36 -13.07
C THR A 52 3.26 0.55 -12.30
N LEU A 53 4.37 0.26 -12.97
CA LEU A 53 5.50 -0.38 -12.32
C LEU A 53 6.66 0.60 -12.13
N ASP A 54 6.41 1.88 -12.33
CA ASP A 54 7.44 2.92 -12.15
C ASP A 54 7.75 3.09 -10.67
N THR A 55 8.97 2.76 -10.30
CA THR A 55 9.39 2.75 -8.90
C THR A 55 9.24 4.13 -8.25
N ASP A 56 9.67 5.18 -8.93
CA ASP A 56 9.60 6.52 -8.36
C ASP A 56 8.15 6.94 -8.08
N THR A 57 7.23 6.57 -8.98
CA THR A 57 5.82 6.86 -8.79
C THR A 57 5.28 6.12 -7.58
N ILE A 58 5.61 4.84 -7.47
CA ILE A 58 5.15 4.03 -6.34
C ILE A 58 5.67 4.60 -5.02
N LEU A 59 6.94 4.99 -4.99
CA LEU A 59 7.54 5.54 -3.77
C LEU A 59 6.92 6.90 -3.41
N GLU A 60 6.65 7.72 -4.40
CA GLU A 60 6.01 9.01 -4.14
C GLU A 60 4.62 8.82 -3.56
N ARG A 61 3.86 7.85 -4.07
CA ARG A 61 2.49 7.60 -3.63
C ARG A 61 2.43 7.02 -2.21
N THR A 62 3.51 6.38 -1.76
CA THR A 62 3.52 5.71 -0.45
C THR A 62 4.34 6.43 0.61
N LYS A 63 4.83 7.62 0.31
CA LYS A 63 5.77 8.29 1.22
C LYS A 63 5.19 8.59 2.60
N ASP A 64 3.87 8.79 2.69
CA ASP A 64 3.22 9.09 3.97
C ASP A 64 2.46 7.89 4.54
N ALA A 65 2.55 6.74 3.88
CA ALA A 65 1.77 5.58 4.28
C ALA A 65 2.35 4.89 5.51
N GLU A 66 1.47 4.37 6.36
CA GLU A 66 1.86 3.50 7.46
C GLU A 66 1.67 2.04 7.09
N ALA A 67 0.78 1.76 6.14
CA ALA A 67 0.60 0.42 5.58
C ALA A 67 0.39 0.53 4.09
N VAL A 68 0.83 -0.49 3.36
CA VAL A 68 0.72 -0.52 1.90
C VAL A 68 0.05 -1.83 1.51
N ILE A 69 -0.97 -1.73 0.66
CA ILE A 69 -1.56 -2.91 0.04
C ILE A 69 -0.88 -3.08 -1.31
N VAL A 70 -0.25 -4.23 -1.50
CA VAL A 70 0.57 -4.51 -2.67
C VAL A 70 -0.22 -5.34 -3.67
N ILE A 71 -0.39 -4.79 -4.87
CA ILE A 71 -1.10 -5.48 -5.92
C ILE A 71 -0.24 -5.48 -7.18
N GLY A 72 0.30 -6.64 -7.51
CA GLY A 72 0.95 -6.85 -8.79
C GLY A 72 2.34 -6.25 -8.97
N PHE A 73 3.00 -5.84 -7.88
CA PHE A 73 4.37 -5.37 -8.02
C PHE A 73 5.25 -5.97 -6.92
N HIS A 74 6.54 -5.98 -7.17
CA HIS A 74 7.50 -6.56 -6.22
C HIS A 74 8.07 -5.49 -5.30
N ILE A 75 8.29 -5.86 -4.05
CA ILE A 75 9.00 -5.02 -3.09
C ILE A 75 10.45 -5.50 -3.06
N THR A 76 11.26 -4.90 -3.91
CA THR A 76 12.70 -5.20 -3.90
C THR A 76 13.30 -4.67 -2.61
N ASP A 77 14.53 -5.10 -2.30
CA ASP A 77 15.18 -4.63 -1.08
C ASP A 77 15.33 -3.11 -1.06
N ASP A 78 15.59 -2.49 -2.22
CA ASP A 78 15.69 -1.02 -2.30
C ASP A 78 14.35 -0.35 -2.00
N ILE A 79 13.27 -0.91 -2.54
CA ILE A 79 11.93 -0.38 -2.29
C ILE A 79 11.56 -0.57 -0.83
N LEU A 80 11.89 -1.74 -0.27
CA LEU A 80 11.63 -2.00 1.14
C LEU A 80 12.34 -0.97 2.02
N ASP A 81 13.61 -0.69 1.73
CA ASP A 81 14.35 0.31 2.49
C ASP A 81 13.72 1.69 2.37
N ALA A 82 13.34 2.07 1.16
CA ALA A 82 12.76 3.40 0.94
C ALA A 82 11.45 3.57 1.69
N MET A 83 10.64 2.52 1.74
CA MET A 83 9.33 2.61 2.37
C MET A 83 9.39 2.48 3.88
N THR A 84 10.37 1.73 4.42
CA THR A 84 10.39 1.44 5.85
C THR A 84 11.44 2.24 6.59
N VAL A 85 12.71 2.13 6.20
CA VAL A 85 13.79 2.81 6.90
C VAL A 85 13.74 4.31 6.67
N ARG A 86 13.49 4.72 5.42
CA ARG A 86 13.44 6.13 5.05
C ARG A 86 12.02 6.66 4.96
N GLY A 87 11.04 5.82 5.30
CA GLY A 87 9.63 6.19 5.24
C GLY A 87 8.94 5.79 6.54
N HIS A 88 7.65 5.53 6.45
CA HIS A 88 6.83 5.27 7.62
C HIS A 88 6.08 3.95 7.56
N VAL A 89 6.31 3.14 6.52
CA VAL A 89 5.56 1.90 6.35
C VAL A 89 6.03 0.85 7.33
N SER A 90 5.10 0.23 8.05
CA SER A 90 5.40 -0.84 9.00
C SER A 90 4.61 -2.10 8.70
N CYS A 91 3.77 -2.10 7.67
CA CYS A 91 2.92 -3.24 7.36
C CYS A 91 2.67 -3.31 5.86
N PHE A 92 2.79 -4.51 5.30
CA PHE A 92 2.45 -4.77 3.91
C PHE A 92 1.39 -5.86 3.86
N ALA A 93 0.32 -5.63 3.10
CA ALA A 93 -0.71 -6.62 2.87
C ALA A 93 -0.72 -6.92 1.36
N PHE A 94 -0.59 -8.18 1.00
CA PHE A 94 -0.51 -8.58 -0.39
C PHE A 94 -1.85 -9.09 -0.88
N GLY A 95 -2.27 -8.62 -2.05
CA GLY A 95 -3.52 -9.04 -2.64
C GLY A 95 -3.37 -10.28 -3.52
N GLY A 96 -2.79 -11.34 -2.94
CA GLY A 96 -2.60 -12.55 -3.71
C GLY A 96 -1.91 -13.59 -2.87
N THR A 97 -1.31 -14.58 -3.55
CA THR A 97 -0.58 -15.65 -2.90
C THR A 97 0.90 -15.56 -3.28
N GLY A 98 1.74 -16.37 -2.64
CA GLY A 98 3.15 -16.41 -2.96
C GLY A 98 3.92 -15.19 -2.49
N VAL A 99 3.60 -14.72 -1.30
CA VAL A 99 4.19 -13.49 -0.74
C VAL A 99 5.72 -13.51 -0.79
N ALA A 100 6.32 -14.67 -0.55
CA ALA A 100 7.79 -14.77 -0.54
C ALA A 100 8.41 -14.43 -1.89
N SER A 101 7.64 -14.50 -2.97
CA SER A 101 8.14 -14.12 -4.29
C SER A 101 8.18 -12.61 -4.50
N TYR A 102 7.52 -11.87 -3.62
CA TYR A 102 7.35 -10.42 -3.81
C TYR A 102 8.13 -9.57 -2.81
N ILE A 103 8.53 -10.13 -1.69
CA ILE A 103 9.23 -9.38 -0.65
C ILE A 103 10.21 -10.30 0.06
N ASN A 104 11.29 -9.71 0.55
CA ASN A 104 12.30 -10.44 1.33
C ASN A 104 11.80 -10.61 2.75
N LEU A 105 11.12 -11.74 3.00
CA LEU A 105 10.49 -12.00 4.30
C LEU A 105 11.49 -12.01 5.46
N PRO A 106 12.68 -12.64 5.34
CA PRO A 106 13.63 -12.58 6.46
C PRO A 106 14.03 -11.17 6.84
N VAL A 107 14.25 -10.30 5.85
CA VAL A 107 14.64 -8.92 6.13
C VAL A 107 13.48 -8.16 6.76
N ALA A 108 12.27 -8.35 6.26
CA ALA A 108 11.11 -7.70 6.83
C ALA A 108 10.94 -8.10 8.29
N ARG A 109 11.10 -9.40 8.58
CA ARG A 109 10.97 -9.89 9.94
C ARG A 109 12.01 -9.29 10.86
N GLU A 110 13.25 -9.19 10.40
CA GLU A 110 14.31 -8.60 11.19
C GLU A 110 14.01 -7.17 11.58
N ARG A 111 13.32 -6.45 10.70
CA ARG A 111 13.01 -5.04 10.93
C ARG A 111 11.69 -4.83 11.67
N GLY A 112 11.03 -5.91 12.07
CA GLY A 112 9.74 -5.80 12.73
C GLY A 112 8.62 -5.36 11.81
N ILE A 113 8.78 -5.54 10.51
CA ILE A 113 7.76 -5.19 9.52
C ILE A 113 6.76 -6.32 9.42
N ARG A 114 5.48 -5.98 9.51
CA ARG A 114 4.40 -6.96 9.43
C ARG A 114 4.04 -7.20 7.96
N VAL A 115 3.96 -8.48 7.58
CA VAL A 115 3.61 -8.87 6.21
C VAL A 115 2.48 -9.89 6.28
N CYS A 116 1.42 -9.65 5.53
CA CYS A 116 0.28 -10.57 5.49
C CYS A 116 -0.31 -10.62 4.08
N ASN A 117 -1.19 -11.58 3.84
CA ASN A 117 -1.91 -11.67 2.57
C ASN A 117 -3.34 -12.14 2.77
#